data_e25f547e29aa8eab545509dbe9d20adb
#
_entry.id   e25f547e29aa8eab545509dbe9d20adb
#
_cell.length_a   1.000
_cell.length_b   1.000
_cell.length_c   1.000
_cell.angle_alpha   90.00
_cell.angle_beta   90.00
_cell.angle_gamma   90.00
#
_symmetry.space_group_name_H-M   'P 1'
#
loop_
_entity.id
_entity.type
_entity.pdbx_description
1 polymer ?
#
loop_
_entity_poly.entity_id
_entity_poly.type
_entity_poly.pdbx_seq_one_letter_code
_entity_poly.pdbx_strand_id
1 'polypeptide(L)'
;MKTCFIDSKDSHHFVHSFPCVLAIGFFDGVHRGHQKVIQTAVKIAQEKNLKVGVMTFSPHPREVIGKEKVERLSTFSQKEALIREFGVDYLYVVAFNRNVQRLPPELFVKDYILRLQAKHVVVGFDFTYGAFGKGNVHRLREDGGYSFDVTVIDKIEHSKLKVSSTFIRKSLGEGKLERVTSCLGYHYKTIGFLHYIDESKLVFNNHQNMLPKSGEYEAIVKYGDYSFHTNIYCENFLNNVYVSHFHFFPVPSKEEPIEIQWLHRISANTLQPFEPFIVNL
;
A
#
# COMPACT_ATOMS: atom_id res chain seq x y z
N MET A 1 -5.82 16.23 4.16
CA MET A 1 -6.61 14.99 3.96
C MET A 1 -7.21 14.56 5.29
N LYS A 2 -8.53 14.35 5.35
CA LYS A 2 -9.24 13.80 6.51
C LYS A 2 -9.49 12.30 6.27
N THR A 3 -9.14 11.45 7.22
CA THR A 3 -9.40 10.01 7.14
C THR A 3 -10.71 9.67 7.85
N CYS A 4 -11.58 8.92 7.17
CA CYS A 4 -12.92 8.55 7.63
C CYS A 4 -13.08 7.02 7.53
N PHE A 5 -13.31 6.35 8.65
CA PHE A 5 -13.59 4.92 8.68
C PHE A 5 -15.08 4.67 8.49
N ILE A 6 -15.43 3.75 7.60
CA ILE A 6 -16.80 3.39 7.25
C ILE A 6 -17.06 1.93 7.66
N ASP A 7 -17.86 1.72 8.70
CA ASP A 7 -18.39 0.39 9.04
C ASP A 7 -19.75 0.17 8.33
N SER A 8 -20.02 -1.07 7.95
CA SER A 8 -21.30 -1.49 7.37
C SER A 8 -22.50 -1.27 8.32
N LYS A 9 -22.24 -1.22 9.64
CA LYS A 9 -23.25 -0.96 10.67
C LYS A 9 -23.59 0.52 10.81
N ASP A 10 -22.63 1.41 10.51
CA ASP A 10 -22.74 2.87 10.65
C ASP A 10 -23.13 3.57 9.34
N SER A 11 -23.53 2.80 8.34
CA SER A 11 -23.87 3.31 7.01
C SER A 11 -24.91 4.44 7.02
N HIS A 12 -25.65 4.60 8.11
CA HIS A 12 -26.64 5.68 8.28
C HIS A 12 -26.05 7.04 8.68
N HIS A 13 -24.80 7.11 9.17
CA HIS A 13 -24.19 8.33 9.71
C HIS A 13 -23.23 9.04 8.74
N PHE A 14 -22.96 8.45 7.55
CA PHE A 14 -22.12 9.10 6.54
C PHE A 14 -22.91 10.07 5.69
N VAL A 15 -23.16 11.25 6.23
CA VAL A 15 -23.64 12.37 5.42
C VAL A 15 -22.44 13.25 5.12
N HIS A 16 -21.76 13.01 3.98
CA HIS A 16 -20.92 14.04 3.39
C HIS A 16 -21.80 15.10 2.76
N SER A 17 -21.60 16.32 3.17
CA SER A 17 -22.37 17.46 2.69
C SER A 17 -21.87 18.01 1.35
N PHE A 18 -20.84 17.40 0.73
CA PHE A 18 -20.21 17.97 -0.46
C PHE A 18 -20.10 16.97 -1.61
N PRO A 19 -20.49 17.37 -2.82
CA PRO A 19 -20.24 16.60 -4.03
C PRO A 19 -18.74 16.36 -4.24
N CYS A 20 -18.36 15.16 -4.67
CA CYS A 20 -16.94 14.80 -4.82
C CYS A 20 -16.65 13.99 -6.09
N VAL A 21 -15.37 13.96 -6.45
CA VAL A 21 -14.79 12.97 -7.35
C VAL A 21 -14.17 11.86 -6.49
N LEU A 22 -14.50 10.61 -6.78
CA LEU A 22 -14.11 9.47 -5.94
C LEU A 22 -13.19 8.50 -6.72
N ALA A 23 -11.95 8.36 -6.28
CA ALA A 23 -11.05 7.30 -6.72
C ALA A 23 -11.29 6.05 -5.87
N ILE A 24 -11.51 4.88 -6.49
CA ILE A 24 -11.79 3.64 -5.75
C ILE A 24 -10.76 2.57 -6.09
N GLY A 25 -10.17 1.95 -5.04
CA GLY A 25 -9.23 0.86 -5.19
C GLY A 25 -8.68 0.37 -3.85
N PHE A 26 -7.98 -0.74 -3.85
CA PHE A 26 -7.31 -1.22 -2.64
C PHE A 26 -6.03 -0.41 -2.31
N PHE A 27 -5.35 0.08 -3.34
CA PHE A 27 -4.17 0.96 -3.28
C PHE A 27 -2.99 0.41 -2.45
N ASP A 28 -2.79 -0.91 -2.44
CA ASP A 28 -1.63 -1.50 -1.77
C ASP A 28 -0.33 -1.17 -2.51
N GLY A 29 0.59 -0.51 -1.79
CA GLY A 29 1.84 -0.01 -2.34
C GLY A 29 1.70 1.22 -3.24
N VAL A 30 0.52 1.79 -3.42
CA VAL A 30 0.25 3.00 -4.23
C VAL A 30 1.14 3.09 -5.48
N HIS A 31 1.23 1.98 -6.24
CA HIS A 31 2.08 1.87 -7.44
C HIS A 31 1.63 2.81 -8.56
N ARG A 32 2.43 2.98 -9.61
CA ARG A 32 2.17 3.94 -10.72
C ARG A 32 0.75 3.85 -11.31
N GLY A 33 0.17 2.62 -11.38
CA GLY A 33 -1.24 2.45 -11.78
C GLY A 33 -2.21 3.10 -10.79
N HIS A 34 -2.01 2.88 -9.50
CA HIS A 34 -2.79 3.51 -8.44
C HIS A 34 -2.62 5.04 -8.43
N GLN A 35 -1.37 5.52 -8.58
CA GLN A 35 -1.07 6.95 -8.67
C GLN A 35 -1.85 7.61 -9.82
N LYS A 36 -1.91 6.95 -10.98
CA LYS A 36 -2.66 7.48 -12.13
C LYS A 36 -4.15 7.60 -11.86
N VAL A 37 -4.76 6.60 -11.18
CA VAL A 37 -6.17 6.66 -10.75
C VAL A 37 -6.40 7.86 -9.84
N ILE A 38 -5.56 8.04 -8.81
CA ILE A 38 -5.67 9.14 -7.84
C ILE A 38 -5.44 10.49 -8.52
N GLN A 39 -4.37 10.63 -9.31
CA GLN A 39 -4.03 11.86 -10.03
C GLN A 39 -5.14 12.29 -11.01
N THR A 40 -5.76 11.31 -11.69
CA THR A 40 -6.89 11.60 -12.59
C THR A 40 -8.09 12.10 -11.80
N ALA A 41 -8.39 11.50 -10.64
CA ALA A 41 -9.47 11.97 -9.77
C ALA A 41 -9.21 13.40 -9.27
N VAL A 42 -7.98 13.70 -8.84
CA VAL A 42 -7.59 15.06 -8.40
C VAL A 42 -7.75 16.06 -9.54
N LYS A 43 -7.28 15.72 -10.75
CA LYS A 43 -7.43 16.60 -11.93
C LYS A 43 -8.89 16.88 -12.25
N ILE A 44 -9.74 15.85 -12.31
CA ILE A 44 -11.19 16.02 -12.59
C ILE A 44 -11.86 16.84 -11.48
N ALA A 45 -11.47 16.64 -10.22
CA ALA A 45 -12.02 17.41 -9.10
C ALA A 45 -11.67 18.91 -9.22
N GLN A 46 -10.43 19.23 -9.61
CA GLN A 46 -10.00 20.61 -9.87
C GLN A 46 -10.80 21.23 -11.03
N GLU A 47 -10.94 20.53 -12.16
CA GLU A 47 -11.68 20.99 -13.32
C GLU A 47 -13.17 21.25 -13.04
N LYS A 48 -13.76 20.42 -12.16
CA LYS A 48 -15.18 20.52 -11.79
C LYS A 48 -15.42 21.36 -10.51
N ASN A 49 -14.38 21.90 -9.89
CA ASN A 49 -14.42 22.58 -8.58
C ASN A 49 -15.13 21.72 -7.50
N LEU A 50 -14.76 20.45 -7.42
CA LEU A 50 -15.27 19.48 -6.46
C LEU A 50 -14.18 19.05 -5.48
N LYS A 51 -14.58 18.45 -4.35
CA LYS A 51 -13.67 17.76 -3.45
C LYS A 51 -13.21 16.43 -4.05
N VAL A 52 -12.02 15.97 -3.67
CA VAL A 52 -11.52 14.66 -4.08
C VAL A 52 -11.46 13.69 -2.90
N GLY A 53 -12.07 12.53 -3.08
CA GLY A 53 -12.04 11.40 -2.15
C GLY A 53 -11.30 10.21 -2.74
N VAL A 54 -10.62 9.47 -1.88
CA VAL A 54 -10.08 8.14 -2.19
C VAL A 54 -10.78 7.12 -1.30
N MET A 55 -11.36 6.09 -1.88
CA MET A 55 -11.97 4.97 -1.16
C MET A 55 -11.06 3.75 -1.21
N THR A 56 -10.69 3.24 -0.05
CA THR A 56 -9.92 2.00 0.13
C THR A 56 -10.60 1.06 1.11
N PHE A 57 -10.08 -0.16 1.24
CA PHE A 57 -10.70 -1.21 2.05
C PHE A 57 -9.70 -1.74 3.10
N SER A 58 -10.20 -2.12 4.27
CA SER A 58 -9.41 -2.76 5.33
C SER A 58 -10.32 -3.74 6.10
N PRO A 59 -9.86 -5.00 6.35
CA PRO A 59 -8.66 -5.64 5.84
C PRO A 59 -8.68 -5.85 4.32
N HIS A 60 -7.63 -6.49 3.79
CA HIS A 60 -7.59 -6.81 2.35
C HIS A 60 -8.75 -7.75 1.98
N PRO A 61 -9.51 -7.47 0.87
CA PRO A 61 -10.63 -8.32 0.48
C PRO A 61 -10.30 -9.81 0.39
N ARG A 62 -9.11 -10.18 -0.10
CA ARG A 62 -8.67 -11.58 -0.17
C ARG A 62 -8.52 -12.25 1.21
N GLU A 63 -8.18 -11.52 2.25
CA GLU A 63 -8.08 -12.04 3.62
C GLU A 63 -9.45 -12.45 4.16
N VAL A 64 -10.50 -11.72 3.78
CA VAL A 64 -11.89 -12.02 4.18
C VAL A 64 -12.50 -13.11 3.31
N ILE A 65 -12.21 -13.11 2.01
CA ILE A 65 -12.77 -14.04 1.02
C ILE A 65 -12.05 -15.39 1.09
N GLY A 66 -10.73 -15.38 0.97
CA GLY A 66 -9.88 -16.58 0.83
C GLY A 66 -9.32 -17.11 2.16
N LYS A 67 -9.44 -16.36 3.26
CA LYS A 67 -8.79 -16.63 4.55
C LYS A 67 -7.25 -16.72 4.45
N GLU A 68 -6.66 -16.25 3.37
CA GLU A 68 -5.22 -16.24 3.15
C GLU A 68 -4.62 -14.92 3.66
N LYS A 69 -3.55 -15.01 4.44
CA LYS A 69 -2.80 -13.82 4.84
C LYS A 69 -2.15 -13.22 3.60
N VAL A 70 -2.53 -11.99 3.26
CA VAL A 70 -1.92 -11.25 2.14
C VAL A 70 -0.73 -10.45 2.66
N GLU A 71 0.46 -10.76 2.16
CA GLU A 71 1.65 -9.95 2.42
C GLU A 71 1.46 -8.56 1.80
N ARG A 72 1.46 -7.54 2.64
CA ARG A 72 1.16 -6.16 2.24
C ARG A 72 2.41 -5.46 1.70
N LEU A 73 2.24 -4.68 0.65
CA LEU A 73 3.29 -3.82 0.12
C LEU A 73 3.45 -2.53 0.93
N SER A 74 2.40 -2.11 1.61
CA SER A 74 2.41 -0.93 2.48
C SER A 74 1.57 -1.14 3.73
N THR A 75 2.01 -0.60 4.86
CA THR A 75 1.15 -0.45 6.05
C THR A 75 0.04 0.55 5.75
N PHE A 76 -0.96 0.61 6.65
CA PHE A 76 -2.01 1.62 6.50
C PHE A 76 -1.44 3.05 6.57
N SER A 77 -0.55 3.32 7.52
CA SER A 77 0.08 4.63 7.67
C SER A 77 0.92 5.05 6.47
N GLN A 78 1.69 4.12 5.88
CA GLN A 78 2.44 4.37 4.65
C GLN A 78 1.49 4.70 3.47
N LYS A 79 0.43 3.90 3.30
CA LYS A 79 -0.57 4.14 2.25
C LYS A 79 -1.26 5.49 2.44
N GLU A 80 -1.66 5.83 3.66
CA GLU A 80 -2.26 7.12 3.98
C GLU A 80 -1.33 8.27 3.67
N ALA A 81 -0.06 8.20 4.06
CA ALA A 81 0.95 9.22 3.78
C ALA A 81 1.13 9.43 2.28
N LEU A 82 1.30 8.34 1.50
CA LEU A 82 1.45 8.40 0.05
C LEU A 82 0.22 9.01 -0.64
N ILE A 83 -1.00 8.65 -0.21
CA ILE A 83 -2.23 9.22 -0.79
C ILE A 83 -2.34 10.72 -0.47
N ARG A 84 -1.91 11.13 0.71
CA ARG A 84 -1.92 12.54 1.15
C ARG A 84 -1.08 13.44 0.23
N GLU A 85 0.05 12.94 -0.27
CA GLU A 85 0.95 13.68 -1.17
C GLU A 85 0.28 14.10 -2.49
N PHE A 86 -0.80 13.42 -2.92
CA PHE A 86 -1.56 13.77 -4.12
C PHE A 86 -2.56 14.92 -3.92
N GLY A 87 -2.66 15.50 -2.72
CA GLY A 87 -3.60 16.59 -2.46
C GLY A 87 -5.05 16.13 -2.29
N VAL A 88 -5.27 14.87 -1.87
CA VAL A 88 -6.60 14.30 -1.61
C VAL A 88 -7.23 14.97 -0.38
N ASP A 89 -8.52 15.34 -0.46
CA ASP A 89 -9.27 15.92 0.66
C ASP A 89 -9.69 14.88 1.69
N TYR A 90 -10.17 13.70 1.23
CA TYR A 90 -10.75 12.65 2.08
C TYR A 90 -10.22 11.26 1.72
N LEU A 91 -9.84 10.50 2.73
CA LEU A 91 -9.55 9.06 2.62
C LEU A 91 -10.67 8.28 3.34
N TYR A 92 -11.47 7.56 2.57
CA TYR A 92 -12.53 6.68 3.08
C TYR A 92 -11.98 5.26 3.20
N VAL A 93 -12.02 4.72 4.40
CA VAL A 93 -11.55 3.37 4.71
C VAL A 93 -12.77 2.50 5.03
N VAL A 94 -13.19 1.71 4.06
CA VAL A 94 -14.33 0.80 4.23
C VAL A 94 -13.88 -0.44 5.00
N ALA A 95 -14.52 -0.74 6.13
CA ALA A 95 -14.33 -1.99 6.86
C ALA A 95 -14.86 -3.15 6.02
N PHE A 96 -13.94 -3.84 5.31
CA PHE A 96 -14.29 -4.94 4.43
C PHE A 96 -14.55 -6.20 5.25
N ASN A 97 -15.80 -6.58 5.36
CA ASN A 97 -16.27 -7.75 6.08
C ASN A 97 -17.20 -8.60 5.21
N ARG A 98 -17.70 -9.70 5.76
CA ARG A 98 -18.61 -10.60 5.02
C ARG A 98 -19.91 -9.93 4.57
N ASN A 99 -20.38 -8.90 5.27
CA ASN A 99 -21.56 -8.15 4.86
C ASN A 99 -21.27 -7.36 3.59
N VAL A 100 -20.16 -6.61 3.56
CA VAL A 100 -19.73 -5.87 2.36
C VAL A 100 -19.43 -6.81 1.19
N GLN A 101 -18.79 -7.95 1.46
CA GLN A 101 -18.50 -8.97 0.45
C GLN A 101 -19.77 -9.52 -0.25
N ARG A 102 -20.88 -9.61 0.49
CA ARG A 102 -22.14 -10.19 -0.01
C ARG A 102 -23.09 -9.18 -0.60
N LEU A 103 -22.77 -7.90 -0.56
CA LEU A 103 -23.65 -6.87 -1.11
C LEU A 103 -23.86 -7.06 -2.62
N PRO A 104 -25.09 -7.04 -3.10
CA PRO A 104 -25.36 -6.89 -4.53
C PRO A 104 -24.63 -5.65 -5.10
N PRO A 105 -24.19 -5.69 -6.36
CA PRO A 105 -23.48 -4.55 -6.96
C PRO A 105 -24.22 -3.22 -6.82
N GLU A 106 -25.52 -3.22 -7.05
CA GLU A 106 -26.37 -2.02 -6.97
C GLU A 106 -26.41 -1.44 -5.55
N LEU A 107 -26.43 -2.31 -4.52
CA LEU A 107 -26.41 -1.88 -3.12
C LEU A 107 -25.02 -1.36 -2.72
N PHE A 108 -23.93 -1.94 -3.24
CA PHE A 108 -22.60 -1.37 -3.03
C PHE A 108 -22.53 0.04 -3.60
N VAL A 109 -23.00 0.27 -4.82
CA VAL A 109 -23.00 1.60 -5.42
C VAL A 109 -23.86 2.57 -4.62
N LYS A 110 -25.06 2.14 -4.24
CA LYS A 110 -25.99 2.97 -3.44
C LYS A 110 -25.40 3.37 -2.10
N ASP A 111 -24.84 2.39 -1.36
CA ASP A 111 -24.46 2.56 0.04
C ASP A 111 -23.05 3.17 0.22
N TYR A 112 -22.16 3.02 -0.76
CA TYR A 112 -20.79 3.51 -0.64
C TYR A 112 -20.42 4.61 -1.64
N ILE A 113 -21.05 4.66 -2.82
CA ILE A 113 -20.70 5.66 -3.83
C ILE A 113 -21.70 6.83 -3.82
N LEU A 114 -23.00 6.54 -3.94
CA LEU A 114 -24.01 7.58 -3.99
C LEU A 114 -24.17 8.33 -2.66
N ARG A 115 -24.02 7.64 -1.53
CA ARG A 115 -24.04 8.31 -0.20
C ARG A 115 -22.89 9.28 0.01
N LEU A 116 -21.74 9.05 -0.60
CA LEU A 116 -20.64 10.01 -0.61
C LEU A 116 -20.85 11.16 -1.60
N GLN A 117 -22.03 11.24 -2.22
CA GLN A 117 -22.38 12.24 -3.22
C GLN A 117 -21.38 12.29 -4.40
N ALA A 118 -20.80 11.15 -4.78
CA ALA A 118 -19.89 11.08 -5.90
C ALA A 118 -20.57 11.57 -7.18
N LYS A 119 -19.96 12.56 -7.87
CA LYS A 119 -20.37 13.07 -9.18
C LYS A 119 -19.51 12.52 -10.30
N HIS A 120 -18.37 11.97 -9.95
CA HIS A 120 -17.46 11.28 -10.86
C HIS A 120 -16.69 10.20 -10.11
N VAL A 121 -16.58 9.02 -10.71
CA VAL A 121 -15.83 7.89 -10.14
C VAL A 121 -14.67 7.54 -11.06
N VAL A 122 -13.48 7.38 -10.49
CA VAL A 122 -12.27 6.98 -11.22
C VAL A 122 -11.79 5.65 -10.68
N VAL A 123 -11.65 4.68 -11.57
CA VAL A 123 -11.28 3.28 -11.23
C VAL A 123 -10.25 2.73 -12.22
N GLY A 124 -9.50 1.69 -11.82
CA GLY A 124 -8.68 0.91 -12.73
C GLY A 124 -9.53 -0.01 -13.62
N PHE A 125 -9.00 -0.42 -14.77
CA PHE A 125 -9.67 -1.28 -15.76
C PHE A 125 -10.13 -2.63 -15.19
N ASP A 126 -9.48 -3.13 -14.14
CA ASP A 126 -9.74 -4.41 -13.49
C ASP A 126 -10.59 -4.28 -12.22
N PHE A 127 -11.18 -3.10 -11.98
CA PHE A 127 -12.01 -2.87 -10.80
C PHE A 127 -13.29 -3.72 -10.85
N THR A 128 -13.50 -4.46 -9.77
CA THR A 128 -14.72 -5.25 -9.53
C THR A 128 -15.29 -4.93 -8.15
N TYR A 129 -16.61 -5.04 -8.01
CA TYR A 129 -17.31 -4.75 -6.76
C TYR A 129 -18.56 -5.65 -6.60
N GLY A 130 -19.14 -5.59 -5.41
CA GLY A 130 -20.32 -6.39 -5.08
C GLY A 130 -20.02 -7.89 -4.93
N ALA A 131 -21.05 -8.66 -4.62
CA ALA A 131 -20.93 -10.08 -4.35
C ALA A 131 -20.30 -10.84 -5.53
N PHE A 132 -19.27 -11.63 -5.22
CA PHE A 132 -18.51 -12.42 -6.20
C PHE A 132 -17.89 -11.61 -7.35
N GLY A 133 -17.67 -10.29 -7.16
CA GLY A 133 -17.14 -9.42 -8.20
C GLY A 133 -18.07 -9.28 -9.42
N LYS A 134 -19.39 -9.44 -9.24
CA LYS A 134 -20.37 -9.34 -10.33
C LYS A 134 -20.48 -7.93 -10.91
N GLY A 135 -20.19 -6.90 -10.12
CA GLY A 135 -20.03 -5.53 -10.57
C GLY A 135 -18.67 -5.33 -11.24
N ASN A 136 -18.62 -4.56 -12.31
CA ASN A 136 -17.40 -4.22 -13.04
C ASN A 136 -17.50 -2.82 -13.65
N VAL A 137 -16.43 -2.35 -14.28
CA VAL A 137 -16.33 -0.99 -14.83
C VAL A 137 -17.39 -0.65 -15.87
N HIS A 138 -17.89 -1.65 -16.63
CA HIS A 138 -18.86 -1.42 -17.70
C HIS A 138 -20.26 -1.12 -17.19
N ARG A 139 -20.67 -1.76 -16.07
CA ARG A 139 -21.99 -1.57 -15.48
C ARG A 139 -22.02 -0.53 -14.36
N LEU A 140 -20.86 0.00 -13.93
CA LEU A 140 -20.76 0.88 -12.76
C LEU A 140 -21.65 2.14 -12.88
N ARG A 141 -21.71 2.72 -14.07
CA ARG A 141 -22.56 3.90 -14.34
C ARG A 141 -24.06 3.55 -14.33
N GLU A 142 -24.41 2.40 -14.88
CA GLU A 142 -25.78 1.89 -14.88
C GLU A 142 -26.26 1.53 -13.46
N ASP A 143 -25.44 0.83 -12.68
CA ASP A 143 -25.72 0.49 -11.28
C ASP A 143 -25.93 1.75 -10.42
N GLY A 144 -25.32 2.88 -10.81
CA GLY A 144 -25.54 4.19 -10.20
C GLY A 144 -26.73 4.99 -10.74
N GLY A 145 -27.57 4.40 -11.61
CA GLY A 145 -28.68 5.08 -12.23
C GLY A 145 -28.24 6.35 -12.99
N TYR A 146 -27.04 6.33 -13.59
CA TYR A 146 -26.43 7.45 -14.31
C TYR A 146 -26.24 8.72 -13.47
N SER A 147 -26.21 8.60 -12.14
CA SER A 147 -26.08 9.73 -11.21
C SER A 147 -24.67 10.30 -11.13
N PHE A 148 -23.66 9.61 -11.69
CA PHE A 148 -22.26 10.04 -11.77
C PHE A 148 -21.61 9.58 -13.07
N ASP A 149 -20.53 10.28 -13.44
CA ASP A 149 -19.67 9.87 -14.55
C ASP A 149 -18.64 8.88 -14.10
N VAL A 150 -18.08 8.08 -15.03
CA VAL A 150 -17.04 7.10 -14.77
C VAL A 150 -15.86 7.31 -15.70
N THR A 151 -14.66 7.38 -15.13
CA THR A 151 -13.40 7.30 -15.89
C THR A 151 -12.68 6.01 -15.50
N VAL A 152 -12.37 5.20 -16.50
CA VAL A 152 -11.60 3.96 -16.34
C VAL A 152 -10.16 4.23 -16.76
N ILE A 153 -9.23 3.92 -15.88
CA ILE A 153 -7.78 4.02 -16.17
C ILE A 153 -7.32 2.69 -16.74
N ASP A 154 -6.76 2.75 -17.93
CA ASP A 154 -6.22 1.59 -18.62
C ASP A 154 -5.03 0.97 -17.88
N LYS A 155 -4.70 -0.26 -18.26
CA LYS A 155 -3.53 -0.97 -17.76
C LYS A 155 -2.26 -0.13 -18.03
N ILE A 156 -1.49 0.10 -16.97
CA ILE A 156 -0.22 0.81 -17.07
C ILE A 156 0.92 -0.18 -17.22
N GLU A 157 1.76 0.08 -18.20
CA GLU A 157 3.06 -0.56 -18.38
C GLU A 157 4.16 0.48 -18.17
N HIS A 158 5.20 0.12 -17.44
CA HIS A 158 6.39 0.94 -17.28
C HIS A 158 7.63 0.08 -17.59
N SER A 159 8.51 0.59 -18.49
CA SER A 159 9.68 -0.16 -18.96
C SER A 159 9.33 -1.58 -19.46
N LYS A 160 8.23 -1.72 -20.22
CA LYS A 160 7.67 -2.99 -20.72
C LYS A 160 7.20 -3.97 -19.63
N LEU A 161 7.09 -3.51 -18.37
CA LEU A 161 6.61 -4.31 -17.26
C LEU A 161 5.16 -3.93 -16.93
N LYS A 162 4.31 -4.95 -16.73
CA LYS A 162 2.95 -4.75 -16.23
C LYS A 162 3.02 -4.28 -14.78
N VAL A 163 2.52 -3.05 -14.51
CA VAL A 163 2.45 -2.51 -13.16
C VAL A 163 1.25 -3.10 -12.42
N SER A 164 1.50 -3.89 -11.37
CA SER A 164 0.46 -4.45 -10.48
C SER A 164 1.06 -4.86 -9.13
N SER A 165 0.26 -4.85 -8.07
CA SER A 165 0.71 -5.32 -6.74
C SER A 165 1.18 -6.79 -6.76
N THR A 166 0.57 -7.65 -7.59
CA THR A 166 0.99 -9.04 -7.76
C THR A 166 2.38 -9.14 -8.38
N PHE A 167 2.67 -8.35 -9.41
CA PHE A 167 3.99 -8.33 -10.03
C PHE A 167 5.06 -7.77 -9.09
N ILE A 168 4.71 -6.75 -8.30
CA ILE A 168 5.60 -6.17 -7.30
C ILE A 168 5.95 -7.20 -6.22
N ARG A 169 4.97 -7.94 -5.67
CA ARG A 169 5.22 -9.02 -4.71
C ARG A 169 6.11 -10.11 -5.29
N LYS A 170 5.85 -10.53 -6.52
CA LYS A 170 6.73 -11.48 -7.22
C LYS A 170 8.16 -10.96 -7.33
N SER A 171 8.33 -9.70 -7.71
CA SER A 171 9.66 -9.08 -7.85
C SER A 171 10.40 -8.95 -6.52
N LEU A 172 9.68 -8.64 -5.41
CA LEU A 172 10.23 -8.67 -4.05
C LEU A 172 10.70 -10.07 -3.67
N GLY A 173 9.87 -11.09 -3.87
CA GLY A 173 10.21 -12.50 -3.62
C GLY A 173 11.35 -13.04 -4.49
N GLU A 174 11.66 -12.38 -5.60
CA GLU A 174 12.84 -12.65 -6.44
C GLU A 174 14.06 -11.79 -6.06
N GLY A 175 13.91 -10.77 -5.20
CA GLY A 175 14.95 -9.82 -4.81
C GLY A 175 15.28 -8.79 -5.90
N LYS A 176 14.37 -8.53 -6.84
CA LYS A 176 14.55 -7.63 -7.99
C LYS A 176 14.02 -6.22 -7.66
N LEU A 177 14.73 -5.51 -6.80
CA LEU A 177 14.31 -4.20 -6.28
C LEU A 177 14.19 -3.13 -7.36
N GLU A 178 14.99 -3.19 -8.42
CA GLU A 178 14.93 -2.25 -9.54
C GLU A 178 13.56 -2.32 -10.25
N ARG A 179 13.00 -3.54 -10.38
CA ARG A 179 11.65 -3.73 -10.93
C ARG A 179 10.58 -3.21 -9.99
N VAL A 180 10.76 -3.41 -8.69
CA VAL A 180 9.87 -2.90 -7.65
C VAL A 180 9.83 -1.37 -7.69
N THR A 181 10.99 -0.71 -7.65
CA THR A 181 11.14 0.75 -7.74
C THR A 181 10.55 1.29 -9.04
N SER A 182 10.79 0.62 -10.17
CA SER A 182 10.23 0.97 -11.47
C SER A 182 8.69 0.96 -11.47
N CYS A 183 8.08 -0.04 -10.84
CA CYS A 183 6.62 -0.15 -10.74
C CYS A 183 6.01 0.81 -9.71
N LEU A 184 6.68 1.01 -8.57
CA LEU A 184 6.22 1.92 -7.50
C LEU A 184 6.43 3.39 -7.87
N GLY A 185 7.55 3.72 -8.53
CA GLY A 185 7.98 5.10 -8.76
C GLY A 185 8.74 5.71 -7.58
N TYR A 186 9.00 4.90 -6.55
CA TYR A 186 9.78 5.24 -5.36
C TYR A 186 10.45 3.98 -4.81
N HIS A 187 11.49 4.12 -3.97
CA HIS A 187 12.13 2.98 -3.34
C HIS A 187 11.20 2.31 -2.34
N TYR A 188 11.15 0.99 -2.38
CA TYR A 188 10.33 0.22 -1.45
C TYR A 188 10.74 0.46 -0.01
N LYS A 189 9.74 0.51 0.89
CA LYS A 189 9.95 0.82 2.29
C LYS A 189 9.24 -0.17 3.19
N THR A 190 9.93 -0.57 4.25
CA THR A 190 9.34 -1.37 5.33
C THR A 190 9.44 -0.63 6.65
N ILE A 191 8.43 -0.80 7.51
CA ILE A 191 8.41 -0.22 8.86
C ILE A 191 8.37 -1.37 9.87
N GLY A 192 9.17 -1.26 10.91
CA GLY A 192 9.24 -2.21 12.01
C GLY A 192 9.93 -1.62 13.23
N PHE A 193 10.36 -2.48 14.14
CA PHE A 193 11.01 -2.08 15.38
C PHE A 193 12.35 -2.78 15.51
N LEU A 194 13.35 -2.09 16.08
CA LEU A 194 14.64 -2.68 16.37
C LEU A 194 14.64 -3.34 17.74
N HIS A 195 15.25 -4.51 17.79
CA HIS A 195 15.56 -5.21 19.02
C HIS A 195 17.05 -5.55 19.04
N TYR A 196 17.67 -5.33 20.19
CA TYR A 196 19.03 -5.80 20.42
C TYR A 196 19.03 -7.30 20.63
N ILE A 197 19.93 -8.00 19.94
CA ILE A 197 20.30 -9.36 20.28
C ILE A 197 21.53 -9.34 21.18
N ASP A 198 22.54 -8.52 20.83
CA ASP A 198 23.75 -8.28 21.58
C ASP A 198 24.32 -6.88 21.25
N GLU A 199 25.48 -6.51 21.81
CA GLU A 199 26.11 -5.22 21.60
C GLU A 199 26.51 -4.94 20.12
N SER A 200 26.51 -5.96 19.27
CA SER A 200 26.94 -5.87 17.87
C SER A 200 25.82 -6.12 16.85
N LYS A 201 24.65 -6.59 17.29
CA LYS A 201 23.56 -7.03 16.41
C LYS A 201 22.23 -6.38 16.75
N LEU A 202 21.69 -5.69 15.75
CA LEU A 202 20.32 -5.23 15.73
C LEU A 202 19.48 -6.09 14.80
N VAL A 203 18.33 -6.50 15.28
CA VAL A 203 17.30 -7.14 14.47
C VAL A 203 16.12 -6.22 14.35
N PHE A 204 15.78 -5.96 13.11
CA PHE A 204 14.56 -5.26 12.75
C PHE A 204 13.45 -6.30 12.56
N ASN A 205 12.45 -6.26 13.42
CA ASN A 205 11.26 -7.08 13.30
C ASN A 205 10.19 -6.34 12.50
N ASN A 206 9.83 -6.91 11.34
CA ASN A 206 8.77 -6.40 10.51
C ASN A 206 7.60 -7.38 10.47
N HIS A 207 6.46 -6.98 11.01
CA HIS A 207 5.26 -7.83 11.03
C HIS A 207 4.18 -7.38 10.04
N GLN A 208 4.43 -6.35 9.25
CA GLN A 208 3.37 -5.70 8.46
C GLN A 208 3.62 -5.65 6.95
N ASN A 209 4.86 -5.45 6.51
CA ASN A 209 5.21 -5.36 5.09
C ASN A 209 5.87 -6.66 4.62
N MET A 210 5.69 -6.98 3.33
CA MET A 210 6.45 -8.05 2.69
C MET A 210 7.94 -7.72 2.68
N LEU A 211 8.79 -8.61 3.15
CA LEU A 211 10.23 -8.46 3.01
C LEU A 211 10.71 -8.94 1.63
N PRO A 212 11.80 -8.38 1.11
CA PRO A 212 12.48 -8.90 -0.08
C PRO A 212 13.01 -10.32 0.15
N LYS A 213 13.39 -11.00 -0.93
CA LYS A 213 14.10 -12.29 -0.86
C LYS A 213 15.31 -12.20 0.07
N SER A 214 15.61 -13.28 0.81
CA SER A 214 16.81 -13.35 1.65
C SER A 214 18.07 -13.00 0.88
N GLY A 215 18.95 -12.21 1.51
CA GLY A 215 20.19 -11.73 0.92
C GLY A 215 20.62 -10.37 1.47
N GLU A 216 21.71 -9.86 0.93
CA GLU A 216 22.31 -8.59 1.31
C GLU A 216 21.80 -7.45 0.41
N TYR A 217 21.53 -6.30 1.02
CA TYR A 217 20.96 -5.14 0.37
C TYR A 217 21.63 -3.85 0.86
N GLU A 218 21.79 -2.91 -0.04
CA GLU A 218 22.02 -1.53 0.29
C GLU A 218 20.69 -0.87 0.65
N ALA A 219 20.68 -0.12 1.75
CA ALA A 219 19.49 0.50 2.27
C ALA A 219 19.77 1.84 2.97
N ILE A 220 18.71 2.64 3.09
CA ILE A 220 18.68 3.78 4.00
C ILE A 220 17.80 3.39 5.18
N VAL A 221 18.36 3.44 6.37
CA VAL A 221 17.64 3.21 7.64
C VAL A 221 17.35 4.57 8.27
N LYS A 222 16.07 4.80 8.60
CA LYS A 222 15.61 6.05 9.20
C LYS A 222 14.90 5.81 10.53
N TYR A 223 15.25 6.62 11.52
CA TYR A 223 14.52 6.65 12.77
C TYR A 223 14.66 8.04 13.44
N GLY A 224 13.56 8.58 14.00
CA GLY A 224 13.55 9.97 14.42
C GLY A 224 14.06 10.91 13.33
N ASP A 225 15.01 11.76 13.69
CA ASP A 225 15.67 12.71 12.75
C ASP A 225 16.92 12.12 12.08
N TYR A 226 17.24 10.85 12.36
CA TYR A 226 18.45 10.21 11.84
C TYR A 226 18.18 9.44 10.55
N SER A 227 19.15 9.44 9.65
CA SER A 227 19.11 8.72 8.38
C SER A 227 20.51 8.19 8.04
N PHE A 228 20.62 6.88 7.81
CA PHE A 228 21.88 6.19 7.60
C PHE A 228 21.85 5.35 6.33
N HIS A 229 22.87 5.48 5.51
CA HIS A 229 23.10 4.63 4.36
C HIS A 229 23.97 3.46 4.79
N THR A 230 23.50 2.23 4.67
CA THR A 230 24.17 1.04 5.19
C THR A 230 23.80 -0.22 4.43
N ASN A 231 24.61 -1.27 4.61
CA ASN A 231 24.25 -2.62 4.15
C ASN A 231 23.46 -3.33 5.23
N ILE A 232 22.44 -4.07 4.79
CA ILE A 232 21.61 -4.88 5.66
C ILE A 232 21.48 -6.29 5.10
N TYR A 233 21.32 -7.27 5.97
CA TYR A 233 21.03 -8.64 5.58
C TYR A 233 19.56 -8.97 5.92
N CYS A 234 18.80 -9.36 4.90
CA CYS A 234 17.41 -9.78 5.03
C CYS A 234 17.34 -11.29 5.17
N GLU A 235 16.68 -11.77 6.23
CA GLU A 235 16.35 -13.17 6.43
C GLU A 235 14.82 -13.34 6.44
N ASN A 236 14.28 -13.47 5.25
CA ASN A 236 12.83 -13.44 5.03
C ASN A 236 12.07 -14.52 5.81
N PHE A 237 12.66 -15.75 5.97
CA PHE A 237 12.02 -16.87 6.67
C PHE A 237 11.70 -16.56 8.14
N LEU A 238 12.58 -15.79 8.80
CA LEU A 238 12.41 -15.38 10.20
C LEU A 238 11.75 -14.02 10.32
N ASN A 239 11.45 -13.37 9.19
CA ASN A 239 10.97 -12.01 9.12
C ASN A 239 11.89 -10.99 9.81
N ASN A 240 13.19 -11.25 9.75
CA ASN A 240 14.25 -10.49 10.38
C ASN A 240 15.09 -9.74 9.35
N VAL A 241 15.60 -8.58 9.73
CA VAL A 241 16.62 -7.84 8.98
C VAL A 241 17.74 -7.46 9.95
N TYR A 242 18.96 -7.84 9.60
CA TYR A 242 20.16 -7.56 10.39
C TYR A 242 20.84 -6.31 9.82
N VAL A 243 21.14 -5.36 10.68
CA VAL A 243 21.86 -4.12 10.30
C VAL A 243 23.31 -4.29 10.67
N SER A 244 24.20 -4.19 9.68
CA SER A 244 25.65 -4.21 9.87
C SER A 244 26.23 -2.80 10.16
N HIS A 245 27.38 -2.74 10.82
CA HIS A 245 28.12 -1.48 11.12
C HIS A 245 27.38 -0.48 12.02
N PHE A 246 27.01 -0.97 13.13
CA PHE A 246 26.13 -0.37 14.12
C PHE A 246 26.76 0.68 15.06
N HIS A 247 28.07 0.85 15.06
CA HIS A 247 28.81 1.64 16.05
C HIS A 247 28.51 3.15 16.06
N PHE A 248 27.71 3.64 15.14
CA PHE A 248 27.40 5.06 14.99
C PHE A 248 25.94 5.46 15.26
N PHE A 249 25.12 4.51 15.69
CA PHE A 249 23.73 4.79 15.97
C PHE A 249 23.54 5.23 17.44
N PRO A 250 22.92 6.37 17.71
CA PRO A 250 22.22 6.49 18.97
C PRO A 250 21.15 5.42 18.97
N VAL A 251 21.12 4.63 20.03
CA VAL A 251 20.24 3.48 20.17
C VAL A 251 18.79 3.93 20.20
N PRO A 252 17.93 3.52 19.24
CA PRO A 252 16.52 3.82 19.33
C PRO A 252 15.92 3.18 20.58
N SER A 253 14.93 3.84 21.18
CA SER A 253 14.11 3.19 22.19
C SER A 253 13.38 2.00 21.55
N LYS A 254 13.10 0.94 22.32
CA LYS A 254 12.42 -0.28 21.83
C LYS A 254 11.04 -0.01 21.20
N GLU A 255 10.50 1.17 21.39
CA GLU A 255 9.14 1.57 20.96
C GLU A 255 9.15 2.47 19.72
N GLU A 256 10.31 2.94 19.26
CA GLU A 256 10.40 3.83 18.10
C GLU A 256 10.35 3.04 16.79
N PRO A 257 9.41 3.37 15.87
CA PRO A 257 9.34 2.72 14.58
C PRO A 257 10.53 3.13 13.71
N ILE A 258 11.08 2.16 13.00
CA ILE A 258 12.19 2.35 12.06
C ILE A 258 11.69 2.11 10.64
N GLU A 259 12.05 3.00 9.71
CA GLU A 259 11.83 2.82 8.29
C GLU A 259 13.11 2.33 7.63
N ILE A 260 13.03 1.21 6.89
CA ILE A 260 14.08 0.76 5.98
C ILE A 260 13.64 1.05 4.56
N GLN A 261 14.38 1.88 3.86
CA GLN A 261 14.23 2.14 2.44
C GLN A 261 15.22 1.27 1.66
N TRP A 262 14.70 0.31 0.91
CA TRP A 262 15.46 -0.68 0.15
C TRP A 262 15.91 -0.08 -1.18
N LEU A 263 17.23 -0.04 -1.42
CA LEU A 263 17.81 0.55 -2.63
C LEU A 263 18.05 -0.50 -3.70
N HIS A 264 19.04 -1.38 -3.51
CA HIS A 264 19.33 -2.46 -4.43
C HIS A 264 19.90 -3.70 -3.72
N ARG A 265 19.84 -4.84 -4.39
CA ARG A 265 20.42 -6.08 -3.90
C ARG A 265 21.90 -6.13 -4.23
N ILE A 266 22.73 -6.45 -3.24
CA ILE A 266 24.17 -6.64 -3.44
C ILE A 266 24.37 -8.05 -4.05
N SER A 267 25.12 -8.12 -5.16
CA SER A 267 25.40 -9.40 -5.81
C SER A 267 26.47 -10.19 -5.03
N ALA A 268 26.33 -11.52 -4.99
CA ALA A 268 27.25 -12.40 -4.27
C ALA A 268 28.73 -12.26 -4.70
N ASN A 269 29.01 -11.68 -5.87
CA ASN A 269 30.36 -11.44 -6.37
C ASN A 269 31.07 -10.23 -5.76
N THR A 270 30.35 -9.39 -4.99
CA THR A 270 30.90 -8.20 -4.31
C THR A 270 31.07 -8.41 -2.79
N LEU A 271 30.84 -9.62 -2.32
CA LEU A 271 30.82 -9.94 -0.90
C LEU A 271 32.23 -9.97 -0.31
N GLN A 272 32.54 -9.02 0.58
CA GLN A 272 33.28 -9.40 1.79
C GLN A 272 32.32 -10.27 2.62
N PRO A 273 32.74 -11.42 3.14
CA PRO A 273 31.84 -12.30 3.85
C PRO A 273 31.18 -11.57 5.01
N PHE A 274 29.86 -11.48 4.99
CA PHE A 274 29.07 -11.19 6.17
C PHE A 274 29.27 -12.41 7.07
N GLU A 275 30.24 -12.34 7.98
CA GLU A 275 30.36 -13.36 9.03
C GLU A 275 29.23 -13.14 10.02
N PRO A 276 28.20 -13.99 10.03
CA PRO A 276 27.32 -14.04 11.16
C PRO A 276 28.16 -14.60 12.32
N PHE A 277 28.51 -13.75 13.26
CA PHE A 277 29.10 -14.25 14.51
C PHE A 277 28.07 -15.17 15.15
N ILE A 278 28.24 -16.48 14.93
CA ILE A 278 27.52 -17.52 15.67
C ILE A 278 28.17 -17.53 17.05
N VAL A 279 27.55 -16.87 18.00
CA VAL A 279 27.85 -17.13 19.41
C VAL A 279 27.18 -18.47 19.73
N ASN A 280 27.96 -19.55 19.82
CA ASN A 280 27.52 -20.79 20.44
C ASN A 280 27.13 -20.46 21.89
N LEU A 281 25.86 -20.63 22.24
CA LEU A 281 25.38 -20.72 23.62
C LEU A 281 25.74 -22.08 24.20
#